data_2df59cb0c411c023c673d34fa4aad2db
#
_entry.id   2df59cb0c411c023c673d34fa4aad2db
#
_cell.length_a   1.000
_cell.length_b   1.000
_cell.length_c   1.000
_cell.angle_alpha   90.00
_cell.angle_beta   90.00
_cell.angle_gamma   90.00
#
_symmetry.space_group_name_H-M   'P 1'
#
loop_
_entity.id
_entity.type
_entity.pdbx_description
1 polymer ?
#
loop_
_entity_poly.entity_id
_entity_poly.type
_entity_poly.pdbx_seq_one_letter_code
_entity_poly.pdbx_strand_id
1 'polypeptide(L)'
;EEGFHHVAVIPDDYDALLMPGGTVNGDKLRVDDDARYLVQAFVTAGKPVAAICHAPWTLIDAGVVQGRTLTSFPSVWTDLRNAGATVVDEEVAVDGNLITSR
;
A
#
# COMPACT_ATOMS: atom_id res chain seq x y z
N GLU A 1 6.23 -5.58 -14.01
CA GLU A 1 6.06 -5.01 -14.40
C GLU A 1 5.13 -4.66 -15.35
N GLU A 2 5.45 -4.60 -16.47
CA GLU A 2 4.44 -4.11 -17.34
C GLU A 2 3.31 -5.10 -17.51
N GLY A 3 3.51 -6.37 -17.24
CA GLY A 3 2.43 -7.35 -17.34
C GLY A 3 1.40 -7.22 -16.25
N PHE A 4 1.79 -6.65 -15.13
CA PHE A 4 0.93 -6.64 -13.97
C PHE A 4 -0.33 -5.80 -14.15
N HIS A 5 -0.19 -4.62 -14.70
CA HIS A 5 -1.33 -3.71 -14.78
C HIS A 5 -2.24 -3.97 -15.98
N HIS A 6 -1.92 -4.99 -16.77
CA HIS A 6 -2.78 -5.38 -17.88
C HIS A 6 -3.65 -6.59 -17.55
N VAL A 7 -3.52 -7.12 -16.35
CA VAL A 7 -4.28 -8.29 -15.95
C VAL A 7 -5.59 -7.84 -15.31
N ALA A 8 -6.68 -8.41 -15.76
CA ALA A 8 -7.98 -8.20 -15.12
C ALA A 8 -8.03 -9.03 -13.85
N VAL A 9 -8.14 -8.37 -12.71
CA VAL A 9 -8.16 -9.03 -11.42
C VAL A 9 -9.49 -8.76 -10.75
N ILE A 10 -10.12 -9.82 -10.24
CA ILE A 10 -11.35 -9.70 -9.47
C ILE A 10 -10.99 -9.85 -8.01
N PRO A 11 -11.10 -8.76 -7.21
CA PRO A 11 -10.65 -8.80 -5.81
C PRO A 11 -11.29 -9.91 -4.98
N ASP A 12 -12.53 -10.29 -5.29
CA ASP A 12 -13.22 -11.32 -4.53
C ASP A 12 -12.59 -12.70 -4.68
N ASP A 13 -11.78 -12.92 -5.72
CA ASP A 13 -11.14 -14.21 -5.96
C ASP A 13 -9.89 -14.42 -5.11
N TYR A 14 -9.44 -13.38 -4.37
CA TYR A 14 -8.19 -13.45 -3.62
C TYR A 14 -8.41 -13.03 -2.18
N ASP A 15 -7.57 -13.54 -1.28
CA ASP A 15 -7.71 -13.32 0.15
C ASP A 15 -6.78 -12.25 0.71
N ALA A 16 -5.74 -11.88 -0.04
CA ALA A 16 -4.74 -10.93 0.44
C ALA A 16 -4.04 -10.27 -0.74
N LEU A 17 -3.48 -9.09 -0.50
CA LEU A 17 -2.73 -8.34 -1.50
C LEU A 17 -1.34 -8.04 -0.94
N LEU A 18 -0.30 -8.36 -1.72
CA LEU A 18 1.08 -8.05 -1.35
C LEU A 18 1.68 -7.14 -2.41
N MET A 19 2.22 -6.01 -1.96
CA MET A 19 2.90 -5.06 -2.82
C MET A 19 4.39 -5.05 -2.46
N PRO A 20 5.25 -5.61 -3.32
CA PRO A 20 6.68 -5.62 -3.06
C PRO A 20 7.29 -4.24 -3.20
N GLY A 21 8.50 -4.07 -2.66
CA GLY A 21 9.17 -2.79 -2.63
C GLY A 21 9.81 -2.41 -3.96
N GLY A 22 10.65 -1.38 -3.88
CA GLY A 22 11.34 -0.81 -5.03
C GLY A 22 10.80 0.57 -5.35
N THR A 23 11.73 1.55 -5.47
CA THR A 23 11.32 2.94 -5.71
C THR A 23 10.60 3.10 -7.03
N VAL A 24 11.13 2.50 -8.08
CA VAL A 24 10.54 2.63 -9.42
C VAL A 24 9.18 1.95 -9.46
N ASN A 25 9.09 0.78 -8.84
CA ASN A 25 7.83 0.05 -8.82
C ASN A 25 6.76 0.81 -8.03
N GLY A 26 7.14 1.35 -6.87
CA GLY A 26 6.20 2.14 -6.07
C GLY A 26 5.75 3.40 -6.78
N ASP A 27 6.69 4.05 -7.48
CA ASP A 27 6.37 5.26 -8.22
C ASP A 27 5.38 4.99 -9.35
N LYS A 28 5.54 3.88 -10.04
CA LYS A 28 4.61 3.52 -11.12
C LYS A 28 3.26 3.10 -10.59
N LEU A 29 3.23 2.30 -9.52
CA LEU A 29 1.97 1.79 -8.98
C LEU A 29 1.10 2.89 -8.41
N ARG A 30 1.70 3.92 -7.83
CA ARG A 30 0.90 4.98 -7.20
C ARG A 30 0.03 5.74 -8.19
N VAL A 31 0.41 5.77 -9.47
CA VAL A 31 -0.37 6.44 -10.51
C VAL A 31 -1.17 5.47 -11.36
N ASP A 32 -1.15 4.20 -11.04
CA ASP A 32 -1.87 3.18 -11.77
C ASP A 32 -3.27 3.03 -11.19
N ASP A 33 -4.29 3.33 -11.99
CA ASP A 33 -5.67 3.30 -11.52
C ASP A 33 -6.11 1.92 -11.07
N ASP A 34 -5.63 0.87 -11.75
CA ASP A 34 -5.99 -0.50 -11.39
C ASP A 34 -5.37 -0.88 -10.05
N ALA A 35 -4.12 -0.48 -9.81
CA ALA A 35 -3.46 -0.75 -8.54
C ALA A 35 -4.18 -0.05 -7.40
N ARG A 36 -4.55 1.22 -7.58
CA ARG A 36 -5.29 1.96 -6.56
C ARG A 36 -6.64 1.34 -6.29
N TYR A 37 -7.34 0.91 -7.33
CA TYR A 37 -8.62 0.25 -7.17
C TYR A 37 -8.48 -1.04 -6.36
N LEU A 38 -7.47 -1.86 -6.67
CA LEU A 38 -7.25 -3.10 -5.95
C LEU A 38 -6.98 -2.84 -4.47
N VAL A 39 -6.15 -1.85 -4.17
CA VAL A 39 -5.85 -1.50 -2.79
C VAL A 39 -7.13 -1.11 -2.06
N GLN A 40 -7.92 -0.23 -2.66
CA GLN A 40 -9.17 0.23 -2.04
C GLN A 40 -10.12 -0.94 -1.80
N ALA A 41 -10.25 -1.82 -2.79
CA ALA A 41 -11.17 -2.96 -2.68
C ALA A 41 -10.75 -3.92 -1.58
N PHE A 42 -9.45 -4.25 -1.49
CA PHE A 42 -8.96 -5.16 -0.45
C PHE A 42 -9.09 -4.55 0.94
N VAL A 43 -8.72 -3.27 1.09
CA VAL A 43 -8.82 -2.61 2.38
C VAL A 43 -10.26 -2.53 2.83
N THR A 44 -11.17 -2.14 1.94
CA THR A 44 -12.59 -2.02 2.27
C THR A 44 -13.20 -3.36 2.65
N ALA A 45 -12.76 -4.44 2.00
CA ALA A 45 -13.24 -5.78 2.32
C ALA A 45 -12.65 -6.34 3.61
N GLY A 46 -11.72 -5.64 4.25
CA GLY A 46 -11.06 -6.10 5.46
C GLY A 46 -10.02 -7.16 5.21
N LYS A 47 -9.58 -7.33 3.96
CA LYS A 47 -8.58 -8.33 3.62
C LYS A 47 -7.18 -7.80 3.89
N PRO A 48 -6.22 -8.67 4.24
CA PRO A 48 -4.86 -8.21 4.51
C PRO A 48 -4.22 -7.57 3.30
N VAL A 49 -3.57 -6.43 3.51
CA VAL A 49 -2.80 -5.73 2.49
C VAL A 49 -1.42 -5.46 3.07
N ALA A 50 -0.39 -6.00 2.44
CA ALA A 50 0.99 -5.81 2.86
C ALA A 50 1.71 -4.93 1.84
N ALA A 51 2.40 -3.89 2.35
CA ALA A 51 3.13 -2.96 1.50
C ALA A 51 4.53 -2.78 2.07
N ILE A 52 5.53 -3.05 1.26
CA ILE A 52 6.93 -3.12 1.69
C ILE A 52 7.71 -1.94 1.11
N CYS A 53 8.57 -1.33 1.94
CA CYS A 53 9.56 -0.33 1.54
C CYS A 53 8.90 0.93 0.97
N HIS A 54 8.89 1.13 -0.34
CA HIS A 54 8.27 2.30 -0.97
C HIS A 54 6.82 2.03 -1.41
N ALA A 55 6.36 0.80 -1.31
CA ALA A 55 4.98 0.47 -1.74
C ALA A 55 3.91 1.26 -0.99
N PRO A 56 4.10 1.71 0.27
CA PRO A 56 3.09 2.57 0.91
C PRO A 56 2.72 3.83 0.14
N TRP A 57 3.51 4.27 -0.82
CA TRP A 57 3.07 5.34 -1.71
C TRP A 57 1.74 5.01 -2.39
N THR A 58 1.56 3.76 -2.82
CA THR A 58 0.29 3.35 -3.44
C THR A 58 -0.85 3.39 -2.43
N LEU A 59 -0.58 3.09 -1.17
CA LEU A 59 -1.60 3.23 -0.12
C LEU A 59 -2.04 4.68 0.03
N ILE A 60 -1.08 5.62 -0.05
CA ILE A 60 -1.39 7.05 0.06
C ILE A 60 -2.32 7.46 -1.09
N ASP A 61 -1.96 7.09 -2.31
CA ASP A 61 -2.74 7.49 -3.48
C ASP A 61 -4.09 6.79 -3.54
N ALA A 62 -4.22 5.64 -2.89
CA ALA A 62 -5.50 4.96 -2.78
C ALA A 62 -6.39 5.58 -1.68
N GLY A 63 -5.84 6.48 -0.87
CA GLY A 63 -6.61 7.19 0.15
C GLY A 63 -6.96 6.36 1.36
N VAL A 64 -6.15 5.36 1.70
CA VAL A 64 -6.50 4.42 2.77
C VAL A 64 -5.62 4.55 4.02
N VAL A 65 -4.78 5.59 4.11
CA VAL A 65 -3.81 5.67 5.21
C VAL A 65 -4.24 6.57 6.35
N GLN A 66 -5.26 7.40 6.17
CA GLN A 66 -5.64 8.36 7.21
C GLN A 66 -6.06 7.63 8.48
N GLY A 67 -5.48 8.03 9.60
CA GLY A 67 -5.78 7.43 10.89
C GLY A 67 -5.12 6.08 11.14
N ARG A 68 -4.27 5.62 10.24
CA ARG A 68 -3.60 4.32 10.37
C ARG A 68 -2.18 4.48 10.88
N THR A 69 -1.70 3.46 11.57
CA THR A 69 -0.32 3.42 12.09
C THR A 69 0.52 2.58 11.15
N LEU A 70 1.47 3.21 10.47
CA LEU A 70 2.20 2.57 9.39
C LEU A 70 3.69 2.83 9.50
N THR A 71 4.46 2.04 8.76
CA THR A 71 5.87 2.32 8.52
C THR A 71 6.17 2.15 7.03
N SER A 72 7.38 2.48 6.63
CA SER A 72 7.82 2.37 5.24
C SER A 72 9.33 2.58 5.20
N PHE A 73 9.90 2.57 4.01
CA PHE A 73 11.24 3.09 3.82
C PHE A 73 11.25 4.55 4.28
N PRO A 74 12.28 5.01 5.01
CA PRO A 74 12.23 6.34 5.65
C PRO A 74 11.92 7.51 4.73
N SER A 75 12.26 7.42 3.44
CA SER A 75 12.00 8.53 2.52
C SER A 75 10.51 8.77 2.27
N VAL A 76 9.64 7.84 2.67
CA VAL A 76 8.19 7.96 2.48
C VAL A 76 7.49 8.44 3.75
N TRP A 77 8.20 8.53 4.87
CA TRP A 77 7.58 8.87 6.16
C TRP A 77 6.83 10.19 6.15
N THR A 78 7.45 11.23 5.57
CA THR A 78 6.81 12.56 5.52
C THR A 78 5.52 12.51 4.71
N ASP A 79 5.54 11.77 3.60
CA ASP A 79 4.36 11.64 2.75
C ASP A 79 3.23 10.94 3.50
N LEU A 80 3.57 9.91 4.29
CA LEU A 80 2.57 9.21 5.10
C LEU A 80 1.97 10.14 6.15
N ARG A 81 2.81 10.92 6.84
CA ARG A 81 2.32 11.87 7.85
C ARG A 81 1.41 12.91 7.22
N ASN A 82 1.80 13.42 6.06
CA ASN A 82 1.00 14.44 5.37
C ASN A 82 -0.33 13.88 4.91
N ALA A 83 -0.41 12.58 4.68
CA ALA A 83 -1.66 11.92 4.29
C ALA A 83 -2.51 11.52 5.49
N GLY A 84 -2.06 11.83 6.71
CA GLY A 84 -2.86 11.59 7.91
C GLY A 84 -2.52 10.33 8.67
N ALA A 85 -1.43 9.64 8.31
CA ALA A 85 -1.02 8.43 9.01
C ALA A 85 -0.13 8.78 10.20
N THR A 86 -0.10 7.90 11.19
CA THR A 86 0.90 7.93 12.27
C THR A 86 2.04 7.01 11.84
N VAL A 87 3.25 7.55 11.77
CA VAL A 87 4.42 6.79 11.34
C VAL A 87 5.18 6.30 12.56
N VAL A 88 5.54 5.02 12.56
CA VAL A 88 6.37 4.43 13.60
C VAL A 88 7.68 3.95 12.98
N ASP A 89 8.78 4.12 13.71
CA ASP A 89 10.10 3.68 13.26
C ASP A 89 10.32 2.25 13.72
N GLU A 90 9.59 1.34 13.06
CA GLU A 90 9.65 -0.08 13.35
C GLU A 90 9.95 -0.82 12.06
N GLU A 91 10.47 -2.03 12.21
CA GLU A 91 10.73 -2.84 11.02
C GLU A 91 9.43 -3.22 10.33
N VAL A 92 8.40 -3.53 11.11
CA VAL A 92 7.09 -3.89 10.60
C VAL A 92 6.04 -3.22 11.48
N ALA A 93 5.00 -2.69 10.86
CA ALA A 93 3.84 -2.16 11.57
C ALA A 93 2.59 -2.90 11.08
N VAL A 94 1.76 -3.33 12.02
CA VAL A 94 0.50 -4.00 11.72
C VAL A 94 -0.62 -3.16 12.31
N ASP A 95 -1.53 -2.70 11.46
CA ASP A 95 -2.67 -1.91 11.87
C ASP A 95 -3.90 -2.53 11.21
N GLY A 96 -4.63 -3.36 11.98
CA GLY A 96 -5.75 -4.08 11.43
C GLY A 96 -5.32 -4.93 10.25
N ASN A 97 -5.90 -4.68 9.10
CA ASN A 97 -5.59 -5.42 7.89
C ASN A 97 -4.44 -4.81 7.06
N LEU A 98 -3.86 -3.69 7.51
CA LEU A 98 -2.70 -3.11 6.84
C LEU A 98 -1.41 -3.54 7.52
N ILE A 99 -0.50 -4.10 6.73
CA ILE A 99 0.81 -4.53 7.20
C ILE A 99 1.84 -3.80 6.36
N THR A 100 2.70 -3.02 7.01
CA THR A 100 3.73 -2.27 6.30
C THR A 100 5.10 -2.60 6.88
N SER A 101 6.14 -2.47 6.07
CA SER A 101 7.51 -2.69 6.52
C SER A 101 8.45 -1.71 5.82
N ARG A 102 9.65 -1.56 6.42
CA ARG A 102 10.67 -0.69 5.88
C ARG A 102 11.31 -1.22 4.60
#